data_c1599a1a784a9372fe4fcc31932a69fb
#
_entry.id   c1599a1a784a9372fe4fcc31932a69fb
#
_cell.length_a   1.000
_cell.length_b   1.000
_cell.length_c   1.000
_cell.angle_alpha   90.00
_cell.angle_beta   90.00
_cell.angle_gamma   90.00
#
_symmetry.space_group_name_H-M   'P 1'
#
loop_
_entity.id
_entity.type
_entity.pdbx_description
1 polymer ?
#
loop_
_entity_poly.entity_id
_entity_poly.type
_entity_poly.pdbx_seq_one_letter_code
_entity_poly.pdbx_strand_id
1 'polypeptide(L)'
;AAAARKLEAFARRYIRKKTLEVGYASAAEVARSRAGDCSEHAVFLAALCRAAGIPARVANGLAYARQFGGREHVFVPHAWVQAHVGGRWIGLDAALGAHTAGHILLGTGDGDPDSFFAICKRLGTFKITDVRVER
;
A
#
# COMPACT_ATOMS: atom_id res chain seq x y z
N ALA A 1 10.97 -12.50 -6.95
CA ALA A 1 11.19 -11.30 -6.12
C ALA A 1 11.73 -10.11 -6.92
N ALA A 2 12.81 -10.30 -7.73
CA ALA A 2 13.45 -9.20 -8.47
C ALA A 2 12.49 -8.45 -9.42
N ALA A 3 11.66 -9.16 -10.20
CA ALA A 3 10.67 -8.53 -11.09
C ALA A 3 9.66 -7.67 -10.30
N ALA A 4 9.13 -8.18 -9.20
CA ALA A 4 8.18 -7.43 -8.36
C ALA A 4 8.82 -6.14 -7.77
N ARG A 5 10.08 -6.19 -7.35
CA ARG A 5 10.82 -5.01 -6.88
C ARG A 5 11.09 -3.99 -8.00
N LYS A 6 11.32 -4.45 -9.23
CA LYS A 6 11.43 -3.53 -10.38
C LYS A 6 10.12 -2.81 -10.67
N LEU A 7 8.98 -3.51 -10.56
CA LEU A 7 7.65 -2.90 -10.71
C LEU A 7 7.35 -1.89 -9.58
N GLU A 8 7.71 -2.20 -8.35
CA GLU A 8 7.63 -1.27 -7.21
C GLU A 8 8.41 0.03 -7.49
N ALA A 9 9.66 -0.10 -7.89
CA ALA A 9 10.49 1.04 -8.24
C ALA A 9 9.97 1.82 -9.44
N PHE A 10 9.39 1.13 -10.43
CA PHE A 10 8.73 1.77 -11.56
C PHE A 10 7.52 2.57 -11.13
N ALA A 11 6.58 1.96 -10.40
CA ALA A 11 5.36 2.64 -9.93
C ALA A 11 5.70 3.90 -9.13
N ARG A 12 6.68 3.82 -8.23
CA ARG A 12 7.17 4.95 -7.44
C ARG A 12 7.65 6.13 -8.30
N ARG A 13 8.36 5.85 -9.40
CA ARG A 13 8.84 6.90 -10.32
C ARG A 13 7.79 7.38 -11.29
N TYR A 14 6.83 6.53 -11.63
CA TYR A 14 5.79 6.83 -12.59
C TYR A 14 4.77 7.83 -12.04
N ILE A 15 4.37 7.66 -10.79
CA ILE A 15 3.46 8.60 -10.09
C ILE A 15 4.29 9.78 -9.61
N ARG A 16 4.17 10.90 -10.34
CA ARG A 16 5.01 12.10 -10.11
C ARG A 16 4.35 13.10 -9.17
N LYS A 17 3.03 13.25 -9.26
CA LYS A 17 2.26 14.18 -8.44
C LYS A 17 1.72 13.43 -7.23
N LYS A 18 2.40 13.52 -6.08
CA LYS A 18 1.92 13.00 -4.81
C LYS A 18 0.92 13.98 -4.22
N THR A 19 -0.34 13.60 -4.16
CA THR A 19 -1.43 14.46 -3.69
C THR A 19 -2.51 13.63 -3.00
N LEU A 20 -3.09 14.21 -1.94
CA LEU A 20 -4.26 13.67 -1.25
C LEU A 20 -5.59 14.18 -1.85
N GLU A 21 -5.52 15.00 -2.91
CA GLU A 21 -6.70 15.59 -3.56
C GLU A 21 -7.43 14.60 -4.49
N VAL A 22 -6.78 13.49 -4.85
CA VAL A 22 -7.38 12.45 -5.66
C VAL A 22 -8.19 11.55 -4.74
N GLY A 23 -9.50 11.47 -4.95
CA GLY A 23 -10.30 10.39 -4.39
C GLY A 23 -9.79 9.05 -4.90
N TYR A 24 -10.25 7.94 -4.36
CA TYR A 24 -9.78 6.61 -4.74
C TYR A 24 -9.86 6.39 -6.28
N ALA A 25 -8.71 6.36 -6.96
CA ALA A 25 -8.62 6.20 -8.40
C ALA A 25 -8.28 4.76 -8.80
N SER A 26 -8.83 4.32 -9.93
CA SER A 26 -8.48 3.03 -10.55
C SER A 26 -7.05 3.05 -11.12
N ALA A 27 -6.46 1.88 -11.33
CA ALA A 27 -5.14 1.76 -11.96
C ALA A 27 -5.07 2.43 -13.35
N ALA A 28 -6.16 2.37 -14.13
CA ALA A 28 -6.24 3.02 -15.44
C ALA A 28 -6.25 4.55 -15.34
N GLU A 29 -6.93 5.10 -14.35
CA GLU A 29 -6.93 6.54 -14.08
C GLU A 29 -5.55 7.01 -13.60
N VAL A 30 -4.91 6.25 -12.70
CA VAL A 30 -3.54 6.53 -12.26
C VAL A 30 -2.54 6.48 -13.42
N ALA A 31 -2.69 5.51 -14.34
CA ALA A 31 -1.85 5.42 -15.53
C ALA A 31 -1.95 6.66 -16.42
N ARG A 32 -3.10 7.31 -16.48
CA ARG A 32 -3.30 8.54 -17.25
C ARG A 32 -2.85 9.79 -16.48
N SER A 33 -3.24 9.91 -15.23
CA SER A 33 -3.02 11.13 -14.43
C SER A 33 -1.61 11.23 -13.88
N ARG A 34 -0.95 10.09 -13.58
CA ARG A 34 0.33 9.98 -12.87
C ARG A 34 0.32 10.70 -11.51
N ALA A 35 -0.85 10.72 -10.88
CA ALA A 35 -1.08 11.40 -9.61
C ALA A 35 -1.76 10.47 -8.61
N GLY A 36 -1.54 10.68 -7.34
CA GLY A 36 -2.20 9.97 -6.25
C GLY A 36 -1.36 9.87 -4.99
N ASP A 37 -1.98 9.30 -3.96
CA ASP A 37 -1.39 9.02 -2.67
C ASP A 37 -1.04 7.51 -2.50
N CYS A 38 -1.06 6.99 -1.28
CA CYS A 38 -0.72 5.59 -1.02
C CYS A 38 -1.70 4.62 -1.68
N SER A 39 -2.99 4.94 -1.77
CA SER A 39 -3.98 4.07 -2.38
C SER A 39 -3.76 3.94 -3.88
N GLU A 40 -3.51 5.02 -4.58
CA GLU A 40 -3.21 5.02 -6.01
C GLU A 40 -1.89 4.29 -6.32
N HIS A 41 -0.85 4.48 -5.51
CA HIS A 41 0.39 3.73 -5.64
C HIS A 41 0.15 2.22 -5.48
N ALA A 42 -0.66 1.82 -4.50
CA ALA A 42 -0.97 0.42 -4.23
C ALA A 42 -1.80 -0.20 -5.37
N VAL A 43 -2.89 0.44 -5.79
CA VAL A 43 -3.76 -0.04 -6.86
C VAL A 43 -3.00 -0.16 -8.18
N PHE A 44 -2.21 0.84 -8.53
CA PHE A 44 -1.40 0.84 -9.75
C PHE A 44 -0.33 -0.26 -9.73
N LEU A 45 0.41 -0.40 -8.63
CA LEU A 45 1.42 -1.45 -8.48
C LEU A 45 0.80 -2.85 -8.50
N ALA A 46 -0.35 -3.06 -7.87
CA ALA A 46 -1.05 -4.33 -7.92
C ALA A 46 -1.46 -4.70 -9.34
N ALA A 47 -1.96 -3.74 -10.12
CA ALA A 47 -2.30 -3.93 -11.52
C ALA A 47 -1.06 -4.27 -12.38
N LEU A 48 0.07 -3.60 -12.17
CA LEU A 48 1.32 -3.90 -12.86
C LEU A 48 1.82 -5.32 -12.54
N CYS A 49 1.77 -5.73 -11.27
CA CYS A 49 2.13 -7.09 -10.87
C CYS A 49 1.26 -8.13 -11.57
N ARG A 50 -0.06 -7.95 -11.56
CA ARG A 50 -1.02 -8.85 -12.20
C ARG A 50 -0.81 -8.93 -13.71
N ALA A 51 -0.58 -7.79 -14.37
CA ALA A 51 -0.26 -7.73 -15.80
C ALA A 51 1.05 -8.46 -16.14
N ALA A 52 1.99 -8.52 -15.22
CA ALA A 52 3.24 -9.27 -15.34
C ALA A 52 3.12 -10.75 -14.91
N GLY A 53 1.91 -11.25 -14.66
CA GLY A 53 1.66 -12.62 -14.23
C GLY A 53 2.02 -12.91 -12.76
N ILE A 54 2.21 -11.87 -11.94
CA ILE A 54 2.51 -11.99 -10.51
C ILE A 54 1.21 -11.80 -9.74
N PRO A 55 0.68 -12.82 -9.03
CA PRO A 55 -0.49 -12.64 -8.17
C PRO A 55 -0.23 -11.56 -7.13
N ALA A 56 -1.14 -10.59 -7.03
CA ALA A 56 -0.99 -9.45 -6.13
C ALA A 56 -2.34 -9.03 -5.57
N ARG A 57 -2.32 -8.47 -4.37
CA ARG A 57 -3.48 -7.89 -3.69
C ARG A 57 -3.11 -6.57 -3.02
N VAL A 58 -4.07 -5.68 -2.88
CA VAL A 58 -3.90 -4.46 -2.11
C VAL A 58 -4.05 -4.79 -0.63
N ALA A 59 -3.11 -4.37 0.16
CA ALA A 59 -3.10 -4.48 1.61
C ALA A 59 -3.40 -3.10 2.21
N ASN A 60 -4.25 -3.08 3.21
CA ASN A 60 -4.63 -1.87 3.92
C ASN A 60 -4.40 -2.06 5.41
N GLY A 61 -3.94 -1.02 6.07
CA GLY A 61 -3.64 -1.06 7.48
C GLY A 61 -2.99 0.22 7.98
N LEU A 62 -2.00 0.07 8.83
CA LEU A 62 -1.24 1.16 9.41
C LEU A 62 0.22 1.04 9.01
N ALA A 63 0.86 2.17 8.73
CA ALA A 63 2.32 2.24 8.57
C ALA A 63 2.92 3.20 9.59
N TYR A 64 4.05 2.81 10.14
CA TYR A 64 4.83 3.67 11.03
C TYR A 64 5.40 4.85 10.25
N ALA A 65 5.19 6.04 10.78
CA ALA A 65 5.79 7.27 10.30
C ALA A 65 6.56 7.95 11.44
N ARG A 66 7.82 8.30 11.17
CA ARG A 66 8.60 9.07 12.15
C ARG A 66 8.00 10.43 12.41
N GLN A 67 7.43 11.05 11.37
CA GLN A 67 6.75 12.34 11.48
C GLN A 67 5.59 12.40 10.49
N PHE A 68 4.41 12.76 10.95
CA PHE A 68 3.22 12.95 10.13
C PHE A 68 2.24 13.91 10.80
N GLY A 69 1.73 14.91 10.05
CA GLY A 69 0.73 15.84 10.55
C GLY A 69 1.15 16.61 11.81
N GLY A 70 2.43 16.96 11.93
CA GLY A 70 2.97 17.65 13.11
C GLY A 70 3.18 16.76 14.34
N ARG A 71 3.00 15.44 14.20
CA ARG A 71 3.26 14.46 15.27
C ARG A 71 4.44 13.58 14.91
N GLU A 72 5.15 13.09 15.90
CA GLU A 72 6.28 12.18 15.78
C GLU A 72 5.91 10.78 16.25
N HIS A 73 6.57 9.75 15.68
CA HIS A 73 6.43 8.35 16.05
C HIS A 73 4.99 7.86 16.06
N VAL A 74 4.29 8.04 14.95
CA VAL A 74 2.87 7.68 14.78
C VAL A 74 2.68 6.53 13.81
N PHE A 75 1.56 5.81 13.96
CA PHE A 75 1.02 4.94 12.93
C PHE A 75 -0.07 5.68 12.17
N VAL A 76 0.01 5.65 10.85
CA VAL A 76 -0.94 6.32 9.96
C VAL A 76 -1.66 5.30 9.07
N PRO A 77 -2.92 5.55 8.69
CA PRO A 77 -3.61 4.74 7.69
C PRO A 77 -2.80 4.68 6.41
N HIS A 78 -2.63 3.47 5.86
CA HIS A 78 -1.76 3.27 4.71
C HIS A 78 -2.21 2.09 3.85
N ALA A 79 -1.92 2.18 2.55
CA ALA A 79 -2.14 1.12 1.58
C ALA A 79 -0.83 0.74 0.88
N TRP A 80 -0.64 -0.57 0.69
CA TRP A 80 0.52 -1.13 -0.01
C TRP A 80 0.12 -2.39 -0.79
N VAL A 81 1.07 -3.12 -1.34
CA VAL A 81 0.81 -4.35 -2.09
C VAL A 81 1.42 -5.55 -1.39
N GLN A 82 0.72 -6.66 -1.43
CA GLN A 82 1.30 -7.98 -1.22
C GLN A 82 1.33 -8.72 -2.55
N ALA A 83 2.51 -9.17 -2.96
CA ALA A 83 2.72 -9.97 -4.16
C ALA A 83 3.15 -11.39 -3.80
N HIS A 84 2.58 -12.39 -4.48
CA HIS A 84 2.92 -13.79 -4.24
C HIS A 84 4.09 -14.20 -5.12
N VAL A 85 5.24 -14.44 -4.52
CA VAL A 85 6.49 -14.75 -5.22
C VAL A 85 7.24 -15.86 -4.51
N GLY A 86 7.60 -16.90 -5.24
CA GLY A 86 8.36 -18.02 -4.68
C GLY A 86 7.64 -18.74 -3.52
N GLY A 87 6.33 -18.94 -3.64
CA GLY A 87 5.52 -19.66 -2.66
C GLY A 87 5.12 -18.82 -1.42
N ARG A 88 5.43 -17.53 -1.37
CA ARG A 88 5.11 -16.67 -0.24
C ARG A 88 4.64 -15.28 -0.65
N TRP A 89 3.87 -14.63 0.22
CA TRP A 89 3.50 -13.23 0.06
C TRP A 89 4.65 -12.33 0.53
N ILE A 90 5.05 -11.38 -0.31
CA ILE A 90 6.02 -10.34 0.03
C ILE A 90 5.36 -8.96 -0.01
N GLY A 91 5.70 -8.09 0.93
CA GLY A 91 5.24 -6.71 0.91
C GLY A 91 6.03 -5.85 -0.08
N LEU A 92 5.31 -4.99 -0.79
CA LEU A 92 5.84 -3.97 -1.72
C LEU A 92 5.15 -2.64 -1.41
N ASP A 93 5.92 -1.56 -1.32
CA ASP A 93 5.38 -0.24 -1.04
C ASP A 93 6.01 0.84 -1.94
N ALA A 94 5.30 1.17 -3.02
CA ALA A 94 5.75 2.18 -3.97
C ALA A 94 5.60 3.61 -3.42
N ALA A 95 4.72 3.86 -2.46
CA ALA A 95 4.53 5.18 -1.87
C ALA A 95 5.66 5.57 -0.92
N LEU A 96 6.00 4.69 0.04
CA LEU A 96 7.10 4.88 0.98
C LEU A 96 8.45 4.42 0.43
N GLY A 97 8.44 3.55 -0.58
CA GLY A 97 9.63 3.03 -1.26
C GLY A 97 10.20 1.75 -0.68
N ALA A 98 9.66 1.27 0.43
CA ALA A 98 9.96 -0.05 0.99
C ALA A 98 8.87 -0.51 1.94
N HIS A 99 8.54 -1.79 1.91
CA HIS A 99 7.75 -2.43 2.95
C HIS A 99 8.68 -2.81 4.12
N THR A 100 8.29 -2.46 5.33
CA THR A 100 9.07 -2.67 6.55
C THR A 100 8.24 -3.36 7.65
N ALA A 101 8.87 -3.75 8.74
CA ALA A 101 8.17 -4.25 9.94
C ALA A 101 7.22 -3.22 10.58
N GLY A 102 7.30 -1.95 10.18
CA GLY A 102 6.36 -0.91 10.60
C GLY A 102 5.01 -0.93 9.88
N HIS A 103 4.74 -1.93 9.02
CA HIS A 103 3.44 -2.11 8.36
C HIS A 103 2.58 -3.10 9.13
N ILE A 104 1.46 -2.64 9.67
CA ILE A 104 0.48 -3.46 10.41
C ILE A 104 -0.71 -3.72 9.49
N LEU A 105 -0.86 -4.98 9.05
CA LEU A 105 -1.94 -5.39 8.16
C LEU A 105 -3.27 -5.49 8.91
N LEU A 106 -4.30 -4.84 8.39
CA LEU A 106 -5.68 -4.94 8.88
C LEU A 106 -6.59 -5.72 7.93
N GLY A 107 -6.30 -5.70 6.64
CA GLY A 107 -7.06 -6.45 5.66
C GLY A 107 -6.48 -6.35 4.26
N THR A 108 -6.98 -7.20 3.36
CA THR A 108 -6.58 -7.22 1.95
C THR A 108 -7.80 -7.20 1.05
N GLY A 109 -7.65 -6.65 -0.15
CA GLY A 109 -8.66 -6.61 -1.20
C GLY A 109 -8.03 -6.67 -2.59
N ASP A 110 -8.85 -6.66 -3.60
CA ASP A 110 -8.40 -6.67 -5.00
C ASP A 110 -8.02 -5.26 -5.51
N GLY A 111 -8.29 -4.22 -4.73
CA GLY A 111 -8.05 -2.83 -5.07
C GLY A 111 -9.33 -2.07 -5.42
N ASP A 112 -10.49 -2.63 -5.12
CA ASP A 112 -11.78 -1.93 -5.24
C ASP A 112 -11.97 -0.92 -4.08
N PRO A 113 -12.73 0.17 -4.32
CA PRO A 113 -12.99 1.18 -3.31
C PRO A 113 -13.73 0.65 -2.08
N ASP A 114 -14.67 -0.28 -2.26
CA ASP A 114 -15.49 -0.77 -1.16
C ASP A 114 -14.66 -1.55 -0.13
N SER A 115 -13.75 -2.39 -0.60
CA SER A 115 -12.79 -3.09 0.27
C SER A 115 -11.91 -2.11 1.04
N PHE A 116 -11.42 -1.05 0.39
CA PHE A 116 -10.62 -0.02 1.03
C PHE A 116 -11.41 0.70 2.14
N PHE A 117 -12.59 1.20 1.81
CA PHE A 117 -13.40 1.94 2.79
C PHE A 117 -13.93 1.05 3.92
N ALA A 118 -14.22 -0.22 3.67
CA ALA A 118 -14.62 -1.17 4.71
C ALA A 118 -13.51 -1.37 5.77
N ILE A 119 -12.25 -1.39 5.34
CA ILE A 119 -11.09 -1.49 6.24
C ILE A 119 -10.87 -0.17 6.97
N CYS A 120 -10.99 0.97 6.28
CA CYS A 120 -10.87 2.30 6.88
C CYS A 120 -11.88 2.53 8.00
N LYS A 121 -13.12 2.02 7.89
CA LYS A 121 -14.13 2.09 8.93
C LYS A 121 -13.76 1.36 10.24
N ARG A 122 -12.82 0.43 10.18
CA ARG A 122 -12.30 -0.26 11.37
C ARG A 122 -11.26 0.55 12.13
N LEU A 123 -10.68 1.57 11.51
CA LEU A 123 -9.74 2.46 12.18
C LEU A 123 -10.43 3.20 13.31
N GLY A 124 -9.83 3.17 14.51
CA GLY A 124 -10.42 3.72 15.72
C GLY A 124 -11.35 2.79 16.51
N THR A 125 -11.67 1.59 15.98
CA THR A 125 -12.51 0.61 16.68
C THR A 125 -11.69 -0.45 17.43
N PHE A 126 -10.38 -0.42 17.36
CA PHE A 126 -9.47 -1.34 18.04
C PHE A 126 -8.37 -0.56 18.78
N LYS A 127 -7.77 -1.23 19.77
CA LYS A 127 -6.61 -0.75 20.52
C LYS A 127 -5.54 -1.83 20.48
N ILE A 128 -4.30 -1.43 20.17
CA ILE A 128 -3.14 -2.32 20.29
C ILE A 128 -2.81 -2.44 21.77
N THR A 129 -2.93 -3.64 22.32
CA THR A 129 -2.71 -3.91 23.77
C THR A 129 -1.37 -4.60 24.04
N ASP A 130 -0.80 -5.27 23.04
CA ASP A 130 0.50 -5.95 23.16
C ASP A 130 1.18 -6.00 21.79
N VAL A 131 2.50 -5.95 21.77
CA VAL A 131 3.34 -6.10 20.58
C VAL A 131 4.49 -7.05 20.92
N ARG A 132 4.63 -8.11 20.11
CA ARG A 132 5.74 -9.05 20.21
C ARG A 132 6.53 -9.07 18.93
N VAL A 133 7.84 -9.09 19.04
CA VAL A 133 8.75 -9.23 17.92
C VAL A 133 9.33 -10.64 17.94
N GLU A 134 8.97 -11.45 16.95
CA GLU A 134 9.60 -12.75 16.72
C GLU A 134 10.82 -12.57 15.82
N ARG A 135 11.94 -13.15 16.22
CA ARG A 135 13.22 -13.09 15.49
C ARG A 135 13.49 -14.40 14.74
#